data_89de7abae759469be340ca09fa71dc41
#
_entry.id   89de7abae759469be340ca09fa71dc41
#
_cell.length_a   1.000
_cell.length_b   1.000
_cell.length_c   1.000
_cell.angle_alpha   90.00
_cell.angle_beta   90.00
_cell.angle_gamma   90.00
#
_symmetry.space_group_name_H-M   'P 1'
#
loop_
_entity.id
_entity.type
_entity.pdbx_description
1 polymer ?
#
loop_
_entity_poly.entity_id
_entity_poly.type
_entity_poly.pdbx_seq_one_letter_code
_entity_poly.pdbx_strand_id
1 'polypeptide(L)'
;RDVERSRGLGDVYKRQDMFLFSCYTGIPYSDMCLLTNENLSLAEDGTWWIRSSRKKTGVDFEIPLMELPFHIIEKYRDMAPEGKLLPMYSNSSLNRYLKRIAEICGIGRKLVFHAARHTYATEITLSHGVPLETVSKMLGHSRIETTQHYAKVTDNKIDTDTKALDKIIAERFSVVI
;
A
#
# COMPACT_ATOMS: atom_id res chain seq x y z
N ARG A 1 25.52 -8.83 -25.19
CA ARG A 1 24.08 -9.19 -25.34
C ARG A 1 23.48 -9.67 -24.01
N ASP A 2 24.18 -10.47 -23.19
CA ASP A 2 23.65 -10.98 -21.92
C ASP A 2 23.63 -9.91 -20.81
N VAL A 3 24.57 -8.98 -20.79
CA VAL A 3 24.61 -7.84 -19.87
C VAL A 3 23.48 -6.83 -20.13
N GLU A 4 23.09 -6.62 -21.38
CA GLU A 4 21.95 -5.76 -21.73
C GLU A 4 20.61 -6.42 -21.38
N ARG A 5 20.48 -7.73 -21.54
CA ARG A 5 19.29 -8.49 -21.10
C ARG A 5 19.17 -8.47 -19.58
N SER A 6 20.25 -8.63 -18.84
CA SER A 6 20.22 -8.60 -17.37
C SER A 6 19.92 -7.19 -16.83
N ARG A 7 20.42 -6.11 -17.46
CA ARG A 7 20.04 -4.72 -17.13
C ARG A 7 18.57 -4.45 -17.41
N GLY A 8 18.04 -4.93 -18.55
CA GLY A 8 16.61 -4.80 -18.88
C GLY A 8 15.70 -5.53 -17.91
N LEU A 9 16.08 -6.73 -17.47
CA LEU A 9 15.33 -7.51 -16.50
C LEU A 9 15.35 -6.84 -15.10
N GLY A 10 16.51 -6.38 -14.66
CA GLY A 10 16.65 -5.66 -13.38
C GLY A 10 15.77 -4.40 -13.30
N ASP A 11 15.66 -3.66 -14.40
CA ASP A 11 14.80 -2.48 -14.49
C ASP A 11 13.31 -2.81 -14.50
N VAL A 12 12.93 -3.99 -14.99
CA VAL A 12 11.56 -4.51 -14.94
C VAL A 12 11.16 -4.80 -13.48
N TYR A 13 11.98 -5.55 -12.75
CA TYR A 13 11.72 -5.87 -11.35
C TYR A 13 11.67 -4.62 -10.46
N LYS A 14 12.55 -3.64 -10.67
CA LYS A 14 12.52 -2.38 -9.91
C LYS A 14 11.19 -1.65 -10.07
N ARG A 15 10.63 -1.58 -11.28
CA ARG A 15 9.32 -0.93 -11.50
C ARG A 15 8.18 -1.69 -10.85
N GLN A 16 8.24 -3.02 -10.87
CA GLN A 16 7.29 -3.88 -10.18
C GLN A 16 7.35 -3.65 -8.67
N ASP A 17 8.54 -3.63 -8.08
CA ASP A 17 8.72 -3.43 -6.65
C ASP A 17 8.19 -2.06 -6.19
N MET A 18 8.38 -1.00 -6.99
CA MET A 18 7.79 0.32 -6.67
C MET A 18 6.27 0.29 -6.66
N PHE A 19 5.65 -0.44 -7.58
CA PHE A 19 4.20 -0.61 -7.59
C PHE A 19 3.71 -1.44 -6.41
N LEU A 20 4.38 -2.57 -6.11
CA LEU A 20 4.07 -3.41 -4.96
C LEU A 20 4.24 -2.66 -3.64
N PHE A 21 5.31 -1.87 -3.50
CA PHE A 21 5.50 -1.02 -2.32
C PHE A 21 4.28 -0.11 -2.10
N SER A 22 3.80 0.55 -3.15
CA SER A 22 2.58 1.37 -3.07
C SER A 22 1.32 0.54 -2.77
N CYS A 23 1.22 -0.70 -3.27
CA CYS A 23 0.10 -1.60 -2.95
C CYS A 23 0.03 -1.99 -1.47
N TYR A 24 1.17 -2.06 -0.79
CA TYR A 24 1.24 -2.48 0.61
C TYR A 24 1.45 -1.34 1.61
N THR A 25 1.57 -0.10 1.14
CA THR A 25 1.70 1.08 1.99
C THR A 25 0.63 2.14 1.72
N GLY A 26 -0.01 2.09 0.56
CA GLY A 26 -0.96 3.12 0.13
C GLY A 26 -0.31 4.47 -0.21
N ILE A 27 1.02 4.60 -0.11
CA ILE A 27 1.74 5.83 -0.39
C ILE A 27 1.68 6.12 -1.90
N PRO A 28 1.18 7.28 -2.33
CA PRO A 28 1.10 7.60 -3.75
C PRO A 28 2.46 7.96 -4.34
N TYR A 29 2.58 7.89 -5.65
CA TYR A 29 3.79 8.18 -6.39
C TYR A 29 4.50 9.47 -5.95
N SER A 30 3.75 10.59 -5.82
CA SER A 30 4.32 11.88 -5.46
C SER A 30 5.02 11.90 -4.10
N ASP A 31 4.48 11.15 -3.15
CA ASP A 31 4.98 11.09 -1.79
C ASP A 31 6.12 10.07 -1.69
N MET A 32 6.04 8.94 -2.42
CA MET A 32 7.14 7.98 -2.52
C MET A 32 8.43 8.61 -3.06
N CYS A 33 8.34 9.53 -4.03
CA CYS A 33 9.49 10.27 -4.56
C CYS A 33 10.18 11.17 -3.52
N LEU A 34 9.49 11.50 -2.44
CA LEU A 34 10.01 12.36 -1.38
C LEU A 34 10.59 11.59 -0.20
N LEU A 35 10.26 10.31 -0.06
CA LEU A 35 10.72 9.49 1.06
C LEU A 35 12.25 9.45 1.15
N THR A 36 12.73 9.67 2.36
CA THR A 36 14.14 9.60 2.77
C THR A 36 14.30 8.60 3.92
N ASN A 37 15.52 8.27 4.29
CA ASN A 37 15.79 7.43 5.45
C ASN A 37 15.29 8.05 6.77
N GLU A 38 15.14 9.38 6.83
CA GLU A 38 14.59 10.09 8.00
C GLU A 38 13.10 9.79 8.23
N ASN A 39 12.39 9.34 7.18
CA ASN A 39 10.99 8.94 7.30
C ASN A 39 10.82 7.56 7.93
N LEU A 40 11.90 6.78 8.08
CA LEU A 40 11.87 5.48 8.75
C LEU A 40 12.12 5.65 10.25
N SER A 41 11.35 4.95 11.05
CA SER A 41 11.55 4.86 12.49
C SER A 41 11.26 3.45 12.99
N LEU A 42 12.08 2.99 13.94
CA LEU A 42 11.89 1.72 14.62
C LEU A 42 11.15 1.98 15.95
N ALA A 43 10.03 1.31 16.15
CA ALA A 43 9.30 1.35 17.43
C ALA A 43 9.94 0.39 18.45
N GLU A 44 9.57 0.52 19.72
CA GLU A 44 10.11 -0.29 20.83
C GLU A 44 9.80 -1.78 20.67
N ASP A 45 8.69 -2.11 20.01
CA ASP A 45 8.28 -3.50 19.71
C ASP A 45 8.99 -4.14 18.51
N GLY A 46 9.93 -3.40 17.89
CA GLY A 46 10.66 -3.84 16.70
C GLY A 46 9.93 -3.58 15.38
N THR A 47 8.76 -2.96 15.38
CA THR A 47 8.03 -2.62 14.15
C THR A 47 8.64 -1.39 13.48
N TRP A 48 8.93 -1.50 12.20
CA TRP A 48 9.33 -0.35 11.38
C TRP A 48 8.13 0.46 10.93
N TRP A 49 8.26 1.78 10.95
CA TRP A 49 7.22 2.72 10.55
C TRP A 49 7.74 3.69 9.51
N ILE A 50 6.86 4.07 8.56
CA ILE A 50 7.07 5.26 7.74
C ILE A 50 6.20 6.37 8.30
N ARG A 51 6.83 7.50 8.62
CA ARG A 51 6.17 8.74 9.05
C ARG A 51 6.52 9.87 8.10
N SER A 52 5.51 10.50 7.52
CA SER A 52 5.69 11.59 6.55
C SER A 52 4.40 12.41 6.42
N SER A 53 4.45 13.43 5.58
CA SER A 53 3.28 14.25 5.26
C SER A 53 2.93 14.13 3.79
N ARG A 54 1.65 14.28 3.48
CA ARG A 54 1.15 14.28 2.11
C ARG A 54 1.61 15.53 1.37
N LYS A 55 2.32 15.37 0.26
CA LYS A 55 2.75 16.49 -0.60
C LYS A 55 1.59 17.41 -1.01
N LYS A 56 0.43 16.83 -1.28
CA LYS A 56 -0.75 17.56 -1.80
C LYS A 56 -1.50 18.34 -0.72
N THR A 57 -1.56 17.84 0.51
CA THR A 57 -2.46 18.35 1.54
C THR A 57 -1.75 18.76 2.83
N GLY A 58 -0.48 18.42 2.98
CA GLY A 58 0.28 18.62 4.24
C GLY A 58 -0.18 17.75 5.40
N VAL A 59 -1.15 16.86 5.20
CA VAL A 59 -1.65 15.97 6.27
C VAL A 59 -0.62 14.89 6.57
N ASP A 60 -0.30 14.72 7.84
CA ASP A 60 0.60 13.66 8.29
C ASP A 60 -0.02 12.27 8.15
N PHE A 61 0.82 11.30 7.86
CA PHE A 61 0.46 9.89 7.85
C PHE A 61 1.54 9.04 8.48
N GLU A 62 1.11 7.96 9.09
CA GLU A 62 1.97 6.97 9.73
C GLU A 62 1.54 5.57 9.29
N ILE A 63 2.47 4.77 8.82
CA ILE A 63 2.20 3.43 8.30
C ILE A 63 3.18 2.46 8.92
N PRO A 64 2.70 1.44 9.66
CA PRO A 64 3.55 0.33 10.07
C PRO A 64 3.92 -0.48 8.83
N LEU A 65 5.19 -0.79 8.68
CA LEU A 65 5.66 -1.57 7.54
C LEU A 65 5.36 -3.05 7.75
N MET A 66 4.64 -3.62 6.80
CA MET A 66 4.55 -5.06 6.63
C MET A 66 5.89 -5.61 6.11
N GLU A 67 6.06 -6.91 6.15
CA GLU A 67 7.29 -7.60 5.74
C GLU A 67 7.71 -7.27 4.30
N LEU A 68 6.77 -7.31 3.34
CA LEU A 68 7.07 -7.08 1.93
C LEU A 68 7.62 -5.67 1.63
N PRO A 69 6.96 -4.56 2.03
CA PRO A 69 7.53 -3.23 1.82
C PRO A 69 8.83 -3.01 2.59
N PHE A 70 9.03 -3.61 3.75
CA PHE A 70 10.30 -3.56 4.45
C PHE A 70 11.42 -4.24 3.64
N HIS A 71 11.20 -5.46 3.14
CA HIS A 71 12.16 -6.14 2.27
C HIS A 71 12.46 -5.38 0.97
N ILE A 72 11.49 -4.66 0.40
CA ILE A 72 11.75 -3.79 -0.75
C ILE A 72 12.71 -2.66 -0.37
N ILE A 73 12.53 -2.02 0.77
CA ILE A 73 13.47 -0.98 1.25
C ILE A 73 14.87 -1.55 1.40
N GLU A 74 15.01 -2.67 2.12
CA GLU A 74 16.30 -3.33 2.33
C GLU A 74 16.99 -3.70 1.00
N LYS A 75 16.23 -4.25 0.06
CA LYS A 75 16.73 -4.61 -1.28
C LYS A 75 17.35 -3.42 -2.03
N TYR A 76 16.82 -2.21 -1.81
CA TYR A 76 17.26 -1.02 -2.55
C TYR A 76 18.08 -0.05 -1.72
N ARG A 77 18.44 -0.39 -0.49
CA ARG A 77 19.20 0.47 0.44
C ARG A 77 20.44 1.09 -0.21
N ASP A 78 21.25 0.27 -0.88
CA ASP A 78 22.50 0.70 -1.51
C ASP A 78 22.33 1.14 -2.97
N MET A 79 21.12 1.01 -3.53
CA MET A 79 20.82 1.34 -4.94
C MET A 79 19.96 2.58 -5.10
N ALA A 80 19.35 3.06 -4.03
CA ALA A 80 18.59 4.30 -4.03
C ALA A 80 19.55 5.50 -4.19
N PRO A 81 19.12 6.58 -4.84
CA PRO A 81 19.90 7.81 -4.86
C PRO A 81 20.19 8.30 -3.44
N GLU A 82 21.32 9.00 -3.27
CA GLU A 82 21.73 9.53 -1.97
C GLU A 82 20.59 10.28 -1.26
N GLY A 83 20.37 9.94 0.00
CA GLY A 83 19.29 10.51 0.82
C GLY A 83 17.87 10.04 0.48
N LYS A 84 17.70 9.18 -0.52
CA LYS A 84 16.37 8.64 -0.89
C LYS A 84 16.17 7.22 -0.36
N LEU A 85 14.92 6.92 -0.02
CA LEU A 85 14.54 5.59 0.46
C LEU A 85 14.40 4.56 -0.69
N LEU A 86 13.97 5.00 -1.87
CA LEU A 86 13.63 4.13 -3.00
C LEU A 86 14.18 4.68 -4.34
N PRO A 87 14.59 3.79 -5.28
CA PRO A 87 15.06 4.18 -6.61
C PRO A 87 13.89 4.46 -7.56
N MET A 88 13.19 5.58 -7.34
CA MET A 88 11.98 5.92 -8.09
C MET A 88 12.24 6.19 -9.57
N TYR A 89 11.34 5.73 -10.42
CA TYR A 89 11.24 6.05 -11.85
C TYR A 89 10.20 7.14 -12.10
N SER A 90 10.23 7.75 -13.30
CA SER A 90 9.17 8.70 -13.67
C SER A 90 7.79 8.03 -13.70
N ASN A 91 6.74 8.77 -13.32
CA ASN A 91 5.38 8.26 -13.30
C ASN A 91 4.92 7.75 -14.69
N SER A 92 5.34 8.42 -15.76
CA SER A 92 5.07 7.97 -17.14
C SER A 92 5.73 6.63 -17.46
N SER A 93 6.97 6.39 -16.99
CA SER A 93 7.66 5.12 -17.16
C SER A 93 6.97 3.99 -16.40
N LEU A 94 6.57 4.23 -15.14
CA LEU A 94 5.83 3.27 -14.33
C LEU A 94 4.47 2.92 -14.96
N ASN A 95 3.71 3.92 -15.40
CA ASN A 95 2.39 3.69 -16.02
C ASN A 95 2.50 2.96 -17.38
N ARG A 96 3.53 3.25 -18.19
CA ARG A 96 3.78 2.52 -19.44
C ARG A 96 4.08 1.05 -19.17
N TYR A 97 4.86 0.76 -18.14
CA TYR A 97 5.17 -0.60 -17.72
C TYR A 97 3.92 -1.35 -17.22
N LEU A 98 3.12 -0.72 -16.36
CA LEU A 98 1.87 -1.28 -15.84
C LEU A 98 0.86 -1.57 -16.95
N LYS A 99 0.77 -0.69 -17.96
CA LYS A 99 -0.05 -0.93 -19.15
C LYS A 99 0.39 -2.22 -19.87
N ARG A 100 1.71 -2.40 -20.04
CA ARG A 100 2.25 -3.62 -20.68
C ARG A 100 1.96 -4.88 -19.89
N ILE A 101 2.06 -4.83 -18.55
CA ILE A 101 1.68 -5.95 -17.68
C ILE A 101 0.19 -6.27 -17.84
N ALA A 102 -0.67 -5.26 -17.82
CA ALA A 102 -2.12 -5.45 -17.99
C ALA A 102 -2.46 -6.16 -19.31
N GLU A 103 -1.80 -5.76 -20.40
CA GLU A 103 -1.94 -6.39 -21.71
C GLU A 103 -1.51 -7.87 -21.69
N ILE A 104 -0.34 -8.18 -21.11
CA ILE A 104 0.19 -9.55 -21.03
C ILE A 104 -0.69 -10.44 -20.15
N CYS A 105 -1.20 -9.92 -19.05
CA CYS A 105 -2.02 -10.64 -18.10
C CYS A 105 -3.52 -10.68 -18.47
N GLY A 106 -3.92 -10.10 -19.59
CA GLY A 106 -5.32 -10.05 -20.01
C GLY A 106 -6.22 -9.23 -19.08
N ILE A 107 -5.64 -8.24 -18.36
CA ILE A 107 -6.41 -7.36 -17.47
C ILE A 107 -7.16 -6.33 -18.30
N GLY A 108 -8.48 -6.48 -18.44
CA GLY A 108 -9.34 -5.64 -19.30
C GLY A 108 -9.55 -4.21 -18.81
N ARG A 109 -9.08 -3.86 -17.61
CA ARG A 109 -9.17 -2.49 -17.06
C ARG A 109 -7.84 -1.77 -17.17
N LYS A 110 -7.89 -0.44 -17.24
CA LYS A 110 -6.69 0.41 -17.24
C LYS A 110 -5.96 0.28 -15.90
N LEU A 111 -4.75 -0.27 -15.94
CA LEU A 111 -3.86 -0.34 -14.77
C LEU A 111 -2.92 0.86 -14.78
N VAL A 112 -3.02 1.69 -13.74
CA VAL A 112 -2.17 2.87 -13.52
C VAL A 112 -1.60 2.83 -12.11
N PHE A 113 -0.50 3.57 -11.86
CA PHE A 113 0.18 3.54 -10.57
C PHE A 113 -0.75 3.88 -9.38
N HIS A 114 -1.69 4.79 -9.57
CA HIS A 114 -2.67 5.14 -8.54
C HIS A 114 -3.58 3.98 -8.11
N ALA A 115 -3.73 2.96 -8.94
CA ALA A 115 -4.48 1.74 -8.58
C ALA A 115 -3.86 1.01 -7.37
N ALA A 116 -2.55 1.15 -7.14
CA ALA A 116 -1.89 0.59 -5.96
C ALA A 116 -2.49 1.11 -4.65
N ARG A 117 -2.76 2.41 -4.58
CA ARG A 117 -3.39 3.01 -3.39
C ARG A 117 -4.84 2.55 -3.18
N HIS A 118 -5.57 2.32 -4.27
CA HIS A 118 -6.89 1.66 -4.20
C HIS A 118 -6.76 0.24 -3.64
N THR A 119 -5.81 -0.54 -4.15
CA THR A 119 -5.54 -1.90 -3.67
C THR A 119 -5.22 -1.91 -2.17
N TYR A 120 -4.38 -0.98 -1.71
CA TYR A 120 -4.09 -0.86 -0.27
C TYR A 120 -5.36 -0.59 0.54
N ALA A 121 -6.15 0.42 0.14
CA ALA A 121 -7.34 0.79 0.87
C ALA A 121 -8.42 -0.31 0.87
N THR A 122 -8.64 -0.99 -0.25
CA THR A 122 -9.69 -1.99 -0.38
C THR A 122 -9.21 -3.38 0.03
N GLU A 123 -8.25 -3.94 -0.71
CA GLU A 123 -7.85 -5.35 -0.59
C GLU A 123 -6.94 -5.62 0.61
N ILE A 124 -6.02 -4.69 0.91
CA ILE A 124 -5.02 -4.92 1.97
C ILE A 124 -5.58 -4.51 3.35
N THR A 125 -6.44 -3.50 3.44
CA THR A 125 -6.90 -2.98 4.74
C THR A 125 -8.39 -3.23 4.99
N LEU A 126 -9.30 -2.59 4.27
CA LEU A 126 -10.74 -2.66 4.56
C LEU A 126 -11.32 -4.08 4.44
N SER A 127 -10.89 -4.87 3.47
CA SER A 127 -11.34 -6.26 3.31
C SER A 127 -10.89 -7.17 4.46
N HIS A 128 -9.82 -6.81 5.16
CA HIS A 128 -9.30 -7.51 6.34
C HIS A 128 -9.77 -6.90 7.67
N GLY A 129 -10.79 -6.06 7.63
CA GLY A 129 -11.44 -5.55 8.84
C GLY A 129 -10.73 -4.36 9.50
N VAL A 130 -9.74 -3.74 8.86
CA VAL A 130 -9.14 -2.52 9.39
C VAL A 130 -10.21 -1.41 9.38
N PRO A 131 -10.47 -0.72 10.52
CA PRO A 131 -11.47 0.33 10.59
C PRO A 131 -11.23 1.47 9.59
N LEU A 132 -12.30 2.05 9.08
CA LEU A 132 -12.25 3.10 8.07
C LEU A 132 -11.45 4.33 8.53
N GLU A 133 -11.60 4.69 9.80
CA GLU A 133 -10.88 5.80 10.44
C GLU A 133 -9.38 5.55 10.49
N THR A 134 -8.98 4.31 10.79
CA THR A 134 -7.59 3.88 10.79
C THR A 134 -7.00 3.97 9.39
N VAL A 135 -7.71 3.44 8.38
CA VAL A 135 -7.29 3.52 6.98
C VAL A 135 -7.20 4.97 6.51
N SER A 136 -8.15 5.82 6.92
CA SER A 136 -8.15 7.24 6.60
C SER A 136 -6.90 7.94 7.13
N LYS A 137 -6.50 7.65 8.36
CA LYS A 137 -5.27 8.17 8.98
C LYS A 137 -4.03 7.65 8.29
N MET A 138 -3.93 6.35 8.01
CA MET A 138 -2.79 5.73 7.30
C MET A 138 -2.63 6.31 5.89
N LEU A 139 -3.73 6.63 5.22
CA LEU A 139 -3.71 7.26 3.90
C LEU A 139 -3.43 8.77 3.94
N GLY A 140 -3.42 9.42 5.10
CA GLY A 140 -3.27 10.87 5.23
C GLY A 140 -4.42 11.63 4.55
N HIS A 141 -5.66 11.18 4.72
CA HIS A 141 -6.82 11.92 4.26
C HIS A 141 -7.24 12.95 5.31
N SER A 142 -7.47 14.18 4.88
CA SER A 142 -7.99 15.27 5.74
C SER A 142 -9.46 15.09 6.10
N ARG A 143 -10.19 14.29 5.31
CA ARG A 143 -11.61 14.02 5.48
C ARG A 143 -11.88 12.53 5.30
N ILE A 144 -12.66 11.95 6.19
CA ILE A 144 -12.99 10.52 6.18
C ILE A 144 -13.81 10.14 4.92
N GLU A 145 -14.62 11.08 4.41
CA GLU A 145 -15.43 10.87 3.22
C GLU A 145 -14.57 10.47 2.01
N THR A 146 -13.32 10.94 1.95
CA THR A 146 -12.38 10.53 0.92
C THR A 146 -12.07 9.03 1.00
N THR A 147 -12.07 8.46 2.20
CA THR A 147 -11.83 7.03 2.42
C THR A 147 -13.10 6.21 2.19
N GLN A 148 -14.28 6.78 2.44
CA GLN A 148 -15.57 6.11 2.23
C GLN A 148 -15.79 5.66 0.78
N HIS A 149 -15.19 6.34 -0.20
CA HIS A 149 -15.21 5.91 -1.60
C HIS A 149 -14.60 4.50 -1.82
N TYR A 150 -13.75 4.04 -0.91
CA TYR A 150 -13.17 2.68 -0.93
C TYR A 150 -14.02 1.66 -0.16
N ALA A 151 -14.85 2.11 0.77
CA ALA A 151 -15.66 1.28 1.64
C ALA A 151 -16.99 0.90 0.97
N LYS A 152 -16.95 -0.04 0.02
CA LYS A 152 -18.18 -0.69 -0.46
C LYS A 152 -18.55 -1.79 0.52
N VAL A 153 -19.53 -1.53 1.37
CA VAL A 153 -20.11 -2.57 2.20
C VAL A 153 -20.94 -3.49 1.29
N THR A 154 -20.56 -4.75 1.20
CA THR A 154 -21.28 -5.78 0.45
C THR A 154 -22.09 -6.62 1.44
N ASP A 155 -23.16 -7.26 0.96
CA ASP A 155 -23.97 -8.19 1.77
C ASP A 155 -23.11 -9.30 2.39
N ASN A 156 -22.10 -9.78 1.65
CA ASN A 156 -21.14 -10.77 2.15
C ASN A 156 -20.29 -10.22 3.32
N LYS A 157 -19.94 -8.94 3.30
CA LYS A 157 -19.22 -8.29 4.43
C LYS A 157 -20.12 -8.20 5.66
N ILE A 158 -21.40 -7.81 5.47
CA ILE A 158 -22.38 -7.76 6.58
C ILE A 158 -22.54 -9.14 7.22
N ASP A 159 -22.72 -10.17 6.41
CA ASP A 159 -22.86 -11.56 6.88
C ASP A 159 -21.63 -12.03 7.66
N THR A 160 -20.42 -11.77 7.12
CA THR A 160 -19.17 -12.14 7.75
C THR A 160 -18.96 -11.44 9.09
N ASP A 161 -19.20 -10.14 9.15
CA ASP A 161 -19.05 -9.35 10.36
C ASP A 161 -20.09 -9.75 11.42
N THR A 162 -21.33 -10.05 11.01
CA THR A 162 -22.39 -10.52 11.89
C THR A 162 -22.07 -11.90 12.49
N LYS A 163 -21.55 -12.83 11.70
CA LYS A 163 -21.12 -14.15 12.17
C LYS A 163 -19.96 -14.06 13.18
N ALA A 164 -19.02 -13.16 12.93
CA ALA A 164 -17.91 -12.90 13.85
C ALA A 164 -18.42 -12.33 15.18
N LEU A 165 -19.35 -11.38 15.12
CA LEU A 165 -19.99 -10.80 16.31
C LEU A 165 -20.77 -11.85 17.10
N ASP A 166 -21.58 -12.68 16.43
CA ASP A 166 -22.38 -13.73 17.04
C ASP A 166 -21.50 -14.72 17.84
N LYS A 167 -20.36 -15.11 17.26
CA LYS A 167 -19.39 -15.94 17.95
C LYS A 167 -18.84 -15.30 19.24
N ILE A 168 -18.48 -14.01 19.19
CA ILE A 168 -17.97 -13.27 20.35
C ILE A 168 -19.04 -13.16 21.44
N ILE A 169 -20.30 -12.91 21.03
CA ILE A 169 -21.43 -12.80 21.96
C ILE A 169 -21.72 -14.16 22.59
N ALA A 170 -21.76 -15.24 21.83
CA ALA A 170 -21.99 -16.60 22.33
C ALA A 170 -20.92 -17.05 23.34
N GLU A 171 -19.66 -16.63 23.17
CA GLU A 171 -18.58 -16.90 24.13
C GLU A 171 -18.75 -16.11 25.45
N ARG A 172 -19.38 -14.94 25.41
CA ARG A 172 -19.53 -14.03 26.58
C ARG A 172 -20.85 -14.20 27.31
N PHE A 173 -21.89 -14.59 26.61
CA PHE A 173 -23.25 -14.68 27.12
C PHE A 173 -23.79 -16.08 26.87
N SER A 174 -23.93 -16.90 27.94
CA SER A 174 -24.66 -18.17 27.87
C SER A 174 -26.14 -17.84 27.74
N VAL A 175 -26.69 -17.96 26.55
CA VAL A 175 -28.15 -17.89 26.37
C VAL A 175 -28.74 -19.23 26.78
N VAL A 176 -29.38 -19.28 27.94
CA VAL A 176 -30.21 -20.42 28.34
C VAL A 176 -31.53 -20.27 27.60
N ILE A 177 -31.74 -21.08 26.57
CA ILE A 177 -33.04 -21.21 25.87
C ILE A 177 -33.85 -22.31 26.51
#